data_ac265894e67f4b58f9e9ba05b4856f5e
#
_entry.id   ac265894e67f4b58f9e9ba05b4856f5e
#
_cell.length_a   1.000
_cell.length_b   1.000
_cell.length_c   1.000
_cell.angle_alpha   90.00
_cell.angle_beta   90.00
_cell.angle_gamma   90.00
#
_symmetry.space_group_name_H-M   'P 1'
#
loop_
_entity.id
_entity.type
_entity.pdbx_description
1 polymer ?
#
loop_
_entity_poly.entity_id
_entity_poly.type
_entity_poly.pdbx_seq_one_letter_code
_entity_poly.pdbx_strand_id
1 'polypeptide(L)'
;MAVLSFQLGRVVITPNALDQLSPADIQLGLQRHQAGDWGELDEHDRQENDHGLRAGLRLLSSYRSAGGATFWIITESDRNSTTLLMPDDY
;
A
#
# COMPACT_ATOMS: atom_id res chain seq x y z
N MET A 1 -14.22 -13.90 6.97
CA MET A 1 -14.38 -12.47 7.20
C MET A 1 -13.02 -11.79 7.17
N ALA A 2 -12.90 -10.77 6.38
CA ALA A 2 -11.65 -10.01 6.33
C ALA A 2 -11.53 -9.15 7.59
N VAL A 3 -10.40 -9.26 8.28
CA VAL A 3 -10.11 -8.44 9.45
C VAL A 3 -9.20 -7.30 9.00
N LEU A 4 -9.61 -6.06 9.24
CA LEU A 4 -8.78 -4.90 8.96
C LEU A 4 -7.63 -4.87 9.96
N SER A 5 -6.40 -4.82 9.46
CA SER A 5 -5.20 -4.87 10.29
C SER A 5 -4.86 -3.50 10.89
N PHE A 6 -5.25 -2.41 10.24
CA PHE A 6 -4.92 -1.06 10.67
C PHE A 6 -5.78 -0.05 9.91
N GLN A 7 -5.76 1.20 10.37
CA GLN A 7 -6.47 2.28 9.71
C GLN A 7 -5.60 2.91 8.63
N LEU A 8 -6.23 3.23 7.49
CA LEU A 8 -5.54 3.93 6.40
C LEU A 8 -5.37 5.42 6.66
N GLY A 9 -6.26 5.98 7.47
CA GLY A 9 -6.31 7.43 7.64
C GLY A 9 -6.74 8.11 6.35
N ARG A 10 -6.17 9.28 6.08
CA ARG A 10 -6.44 10.01 4.85
C ARG A 10 -5.73 9.34 3.67
N VAL A 11 -6.49 8.97 2.65
CA VAL A 11 -5.92 8.34 1.45
C VAL A 11 -5.56 9.44 0.45
N VAL A 12 -4.32 9.43 -0.01
CA VAL A 12 -3.78 10.37 -1.00
C VAL A 12 -3.27 9.56 -2.18
N ILE A 13 -3.54 10.02 -3.40
CA ILE A 13 -3.08 9.38 -4.62
C ILE A 13 -2.31 10.42 -5.42
N THR A 14 -1.08 10.10 -5.84
CA THR A 14 -0.30 11.04 -6.65
C THR A 14 -0.96 11.25 -8.01
N PRO A 15 -0.79 12.40 -8.66
CA PRO A 15 -1.33 12.60 -10.01
C PRO A 15 -0.83 11.55 -11.00
N ASN A 16 0.43 11.15 -10.90
CA ASN A 16 1.02 10.11 -11.75
C ASN A 16 0.31 8.78 -11.57
N ALA A 17 0.08 8.36 -10.32
CA ALA A 17 -0.63 7.12 -10.02
C ALA A 17 -2.07 7.18 -10.51
N LEU A 18 -2.73 8.31 -10.28
CA LEU A 18 -4.12 8.49 -10.72
C LEU A 18 -4.25 8.38 -12.24
N ASP A 19 -3.24 8.85 -12.96
CA ASP A 19 -3.21 8.78 -14.43
C ASP A 19 -2.98 7.36 -14.95
N GLN A 20 -2.14 6.58 -14.26
CA GLN A 20 -1.70 5.26 -14.75
C GLN A 20 -2.53 4.09 -14.24
N LEU A 21 -3.28 4.26 -13.15
CA LEU A 21 -4.01 3.16 -12.52
C LEU A 21 -5.51 3.32 -12.72
N SER A 22 -6.19 2.19 -12.89
CA SER A 22 -7.66 2.19 -12.94
C SER A 22 -8.23 2.31 -11.54
N PRO A 23 -9.50 2.74 -11.40
CA PRO A 23 -10.16 2.71 -10.10
C PRO A 23 -10.17 1.32 -9.46
N ALA A 24 -10.27 0.26 -10.28
CA ALA A 24 -10.24 -1.11 -9.77
C ALA A 24 -8.88 -1.47 -9.19
N ASP A 25 -7.78 -1.06 -9.85
CA ASP A 25 -6.42 -1.27 -9.34
C ASP A 25 -6.23 -0.59 -7.99
N ILE A 26 -6.69 0.65 -7.88
CA ILE A 26 -6.58 1.45 -6.67
C ILE A 26 -7.35 0.80 -5.52
N GLN A 27 -8.59 0.43 -5.77
CA GLN A 27 -9.45 -0.16 -4.75
C GLN A 27 -8.89 -1.50 -4.27
N LEU A 28 -8.51 -2.37 -5.19
CA LEU A 28 -7.97 -3.68 -4.84
C LEU A 28 -6.66 -3.53 -4.07
N GLY A 29 -5.78 -2.63 -4.50
CA GLY A 29 -4.52 -2.38 -3.81
C GLY A 29 -4.74 -1.92 -2.37
N LEU A 30 -5.65 -0.98 -2.16
CA LEU A 30 -5.96 -0.50 -0.81
C LEU A 30 -6.54 -1.60 0.07
N GLN A 31 -7.41 -2.44 -0.47
CA GLN A 31 -7.98 -3.57 0.28
C GLN A 31 -6.89 -4.57 0.70
N ARG A 32 -6.01 -4.92 -0.23
CA ARG A 32 -4.91 -5.86 0.05
C ARG A 32 -3.97 -5.29 1.10
N HIS A 33 -3.58 -4.03 0.94
CA HIS A 33 -2.68 -3.35 1.87
C HIS A 33 -3.25 -3.34 3.29
N GLN A 34 -4.51 -2.96 3.44
CA GLN A 34 -5.17 -2.88 4.74
C GLN A 34 -5.36 -4.26 5.38
N ALA A 35 -5.43 -5.31 4.58
CA ALA A 35 -5.54 -6.68 5.07
C ALA A 35 -4.18 -7.31 5.40
N GLY A 36 -3.08 -6.59 5.22
CA GLY A 36 -1.76 -7.14 5.49
C GLY A 36 -1.19 -7.98 4.36
N ASP A 37 -1.76 -7.89 3.16
CA ASP A 37 -1.21 -8.53 1.97
C ASP A 37 -0.29 -7.55 1.28
N TRP A 38 1.00 -7.66 1.53
CA TRP A 38 2.00 -6.67 1.12
C TRP A 38 2.41 -6.77 -0.35
N GLY A 39 1.85 -7.73 -1.09
CA GLY A 39 2.07 -7.85 -2.52
C GLY A 39 3.41 -8.46 -2.89
N GLU A 40 4.14 -7.79 -3.79
CA GLU A 40 5.35 -8.33 -4.41
C GLU A 40 6.62 -7.93 -3.66
N LEU A 41 6.58 -7.91 -2.35
CA LEU A 41 7.78 -7.72 -1.52
C LEU A 41 8.48 -9.06 -1.31
N ASP A 42 9.80 -9.01 -1.09
CA ASP A 42 10.54 -10.21 -0.67
C ASP A 42 10.23 -10.56 0.78
N GLU A 43 10.74 -11.71 1.23
CA GLU A 43 10.44 -12.21 2.57
C GLU A 43 10.93 -11.27 3.65
N HIS A 44 12.11 -10.69 3.47
CA HIS A 44 12.68 -9.74 4.44
C HIS A 44 11.76 -8.52 4.62
N ASP A 45 11.33 -7.93 3.51
CA ASP A 45 10.47 -6.73 3.54
C ASP A 45 9.08 -7.07 4.08
N ARG A 46 8.56 -8.27 3.81
CA ARG A 46 7.30 -8.72 4.39
C ARG A 46 7.39 -8.80 5.91
N GLN A 47 8.48 -9.37 6.42
CA GLN A 47 8.70 -9.46 7.85
C GLN A 47 8.85 -8.09 8.50
N GLU A 48 9.52 -7.16 7.82
CA GLU A 48 9.64 -5.78 8.28
C GLU A 48 8.27 -5.11 8.38
N ASN A 49 7.38 -5.33 7.41
CA ASN A 49 6.02 -4.81 7.46
C ASN A 49 5.21 -5.44 8.59
N ASP A 50 5.31 -6.76 8.78
CA ASP A 50 4.60 -7.44 9.85
C ASP A 50 5.07 -6.91 11.21
N HIS A 51 6.35 -6.68 11.37
CA HIS A 51 6.89 -6.05 12.57
C HIS A 51 6.39 -4.61 12.70
N GLY A 52 6.41 -3.86 11.61
CA GLY A 52 5.95 -2.46 11.58
C GLY A 52 4.48 -2.32 11.95
N LEU A 53 3.66 -3.30 11.54
CA LEU A 53 2.25 -3.34 11.89
C LEU A 53 2.06 -3.43 13.42
N ARG A 54 2.87 -4.26 14.08
CA ARG A 54 2.80 -4.43 15.53
C ARG A 54 3.48 -3.30 16.30
N ALA A 55 4.56 -2.75 15.75
CA ALA A 55 5.40 -1.76 16.44
C ALA A 55 5.02 -0.33 16.12
N GLY A 56 4.03 -0.10 15.26
CA GLY A 56 3.62 1.26 14.90
C GLY A 56 4.61 1.97 13.98
N LEU A 57 5.20 1.23 13.05
CA LEU A 57 6.14 1.79 12.08
C LEU A 57 5.45 1.97 10.72
N ARG A 58 6.13 2.69 9.82
CA ARG A 58 5.69 2.90 8.44
C ARG A 58 5.53 1.58 7.71
N LEU A 59 4.48 1.47 6.88
CA LEU A 59 4.19 0.25 6.11
C LEU A 59 4.26 0.56 4.62
N LEU A 60 4.80 -0.39 3.85
CA LEU A 60 4.92 -0.24 2.39
C LEU A 60 4.49 -1.53 1.70
N SER A 61 3.58 -1.43 0.74
CA SER A 61 3.21 -2.55 -0.14
C SER A 61 3.61 -2.24 -1.57
N SER A 62 3.87 -3.28 -2.34
CA SER A 62 4.16 -3.18 -3.77
C SER A 62 3.24 -4.11 -4.54
N TYR A 63 2.51 -3.56 -5.50
CA TYR A 63 1.56 -4.32 -6.30
C TYR A 63 1.80 -4.06 -7.78
N ARG A 64 1.19 -4.91 -8.59
CA ARG A 64 1.18 -4.74 -10.04
C ARG A 64 -0.25 -4.50 -10.52
N SER A 65 -0.43 -3.45 -11.33
CA SER A 65 -1.74 -3.15 -11.91
C SER A 65 -2.12 -4.21 -12.96
N ALA A 66 -3.37 -4.20 -13.39
CA ALA A 66 -3.83 -5.09 -14.44
C ALA A 66 -3.04 -4.88 -15.74
N GLY A 67 -2.58 -3.65 -16.00
CA GLY A 67 -1.75 -3.34 -17.15
C GLY A 67 -0.27 -3.65 -17.00
N GLY A 68 0.15 -4.16 -15.84
CA GLY A 68 1.53 -4.57 -15.59
C GLY A 68 2.43 -3.50 -14.97
N ALA A 69 1.88 -2.35 -14.57
CA ALA A 69 2.66 -1.29 -13.94
C ALA A 69 2.79 -1.55 -12.43
N THR A 70 4.00 -1.39 -11.91
CA THR A 70 4.22 -1.47 -10.46
C THR A 70 3.76 -0.19 -9.78
N PHE A 71 3.06 -0.33 -8.66
CA PHE A 71 2.71 0.82 -7.83
C PHE A 71 2.88 0.47 -6.36
N TRP A 72 3.04 1.49 -5.52
CA TRP A 72 3.28 1.33 -4.09
C TRP A 72 2.18 1.96 -3.28
N ILE A 73 1.96 1.42 -2.10
CA ILE A 73 1.07 2.01 -1.10
C ILE A 73 1.84 2.12 0.21
N ILE A 74 1.91 3.34 0.75
CA ILE A 74 2.66 3.63 1.97
C ILE A 74 1.72 4.21 3.02
N THR A 75 1.68 3.60 4.20
CA THR A 75 0.96 4.15 5.35
C THR A 75 1.97 4.66 6.37
N GLU A 76 1.81 5.91 6.79
CA GLU A 76 2.73 6.52 7.76
C GLU A 76 2.60 5.89 9.13
N SER A 77 3.63 6.04 9.93
CA SER A 77 3.73 5.38 11.24
C SER A 77 2.60 5.77 12.20
N ASP A 78 2.09 6.99 12.12
CA ASP A 78 0.99 7.46 12.96
C ASP A 78 -0.39 7.00 12.46
N ARG A 79 -0.45 6.32 11.32
CA ARG A 79 -1.68 5.84 10.66
C ARG A 79 -2.62 6.98 10.25
N ASN A 80 -2.11 8.20 10.12
CA ASN A 80 -2.94 9.35 9.75
C ASN A 80 -3.10 9.51 8.24
N SER A 81 -2.19 8.91 7.45
CA SER A 81 -2.29 9.00 6.00
C SER A 81 -1.73 7.77 5.32
N THR A 82 -2.31 7.46 4.16
CA THR A 82 -1.85 6.40 3.26
C THR A 82 -1.73 7.01 1.87
N THR A 83 -0.57 6.85 1.25
CA THR A 83 -0.29 7.39 -0.08
C THR A 83 -0.14 6.26 -1.07
N LEU A 84 -0.83 6.38 -2.19
CA LEU A 84 -0.70 5.49 -3.33
C LEU A 84 0.09 6.23 -4.41
N LEU A 85 1.20 5.64 -4.87
CA LEU A 85 2.14 6.34 -5.73
C LEU A 85 2.83 5.35 -6.68
N MET A 86 3.42 5.88 -7.74
CA MET A 86 4.29 5.11 -8.62
C MET A 86 5.73 5.18 -8.06
N PRO A 87 6.57 4.16 -8.34
CA PRO A 87 7.95 4.17 -7.82
C PRO A 87 8.75 5.43 -8.16
N ASP A 88 8.57 6.00 -9.35
CA ASP A 88 9.27 7.22 -9.75
C ASP A 88 8.69 8.49 -9.10
N ASP A 89 7.60 8.39 -8.37
CA ASP A 89 7.12 9.51 -7.54
C ASP A 89 7.87 9.64 -6.22
N TYR A 90 8.59 8.58 -5.88
CA TYR A 90 9.26 8.52 -4.57
C TYR A 90 10.63 9.24 -4.61
#